data_1ad77c495d20892c49c68fc2e0e183ae
#
_entry.id   1ad77c495d20892c49c68fc2e0e183ae
#
_cell.length_a   1.000
_cell.length_b   1.000
_cell.length_c   1.000
_cell.angle_alpha   90.00
_cell.angle_beta   90.00
_cell.angle_gamma   90.00
#
_symmetry.space_group_name_H-M   'P 1'
#
loop_
_entity.id
_entity.type
_entity.pdbx_description
1 polymer ?
#
loop_
_entity_poly.entity_id
_entity_poly.type
_entity_poly.pdbx_seq_one_letter_code
_entity_poly.pdbx_strand_id
1 'polypeptide(L)' 'MVAERVAAAEAREREVLALAYWSDLSQSEVATRLGIPLGTVKTRTRSALQRLATILEEETE' A
#
# COMPACT_ATOMS: atom_id res chain seq x y z
N MET A 1 -16.37 -10.54 7.08
CA MET A 1 -15.88 -10.49 8.45
C MET A 1 -14.69 -9.58 8.57
N VAL A 2 -14.37 -9.14 9.77
CA VAL A 2 -13.31 -8.16 9.99
C VAL A 2 -11.95 -8.65 9.50
N ALA A 3 -11.60 -9.90 9.81
CA ALA A 3 -10.31 -10.48 9.41
C ALA A 3 -10.13 -10.51 7.89
N GLU A 4 -11.19 -10.81 7.15
CA GLU A 4 -11.15 -10.84 5.70
C GLU A 4 -10.96 -9.44 5.12
N ARG A 5 -11.57 -8.43 5.74
CA ARG A 5 -11.41 -7.03 5.31
C ARG A 5 -10.00 -6.53 5.56
N VAL A 6 -9.41 -6.90 6.69
CA VAL A 6 -8.03 -6.53 7.02
C VAL A 6 -7.07 -7.18 6.01
N ALA A 7 -7.23 -8.46 5.74
CA ALA A 7 -6.39 -9.17 4.78
C ALA A 7 -6.50 -8.57 3.38
N ALA A 8 -7.72 -8.21 2.94
CA ALA A 8 -7.93 -7.58 1.64
C ALA A 8 -7.27 -6.20 1.57
N ALA A 9 -7.37 -5.41 2.64
CA ALA A 9 -6.72 -4.10 2.71
C ALA A 9 -5.20 -4.23 2.63
N GLU A 10 -4.62 -5.18 3.35
CA GLU A 10 -3.18 -5.43 3.31
C GLU A 10 -2.70 -5.86 1.92
N ALA A 11 -3.48 -6.69 1.23
CA ALA A 11 -3.14 -7.11 -0.12
C ALA A 11 -3.13 -5.92 -1.08
N ARG A 12 -4.10 -5.01 -0.96
CA ARG A 12 -4.16 -3.80 -1.79
C ARG A 12 -3.00 -2.85 -1.50
N GLU A 13 -2.61 -2.72 -0.24
CA GLU A 13 -1.46 -1.90 0.16
C GLU A 13 -0.17 -2.47 -0.43
N ARG A 14 0.01 -3.79 -0.37
CA ARG A 14 1.18 -4.46 -0.95
C ARG A 14 1.26 -4.26 -2.45
N GLU A 15 0.13 -4.35 -3.13
CA GLU A 15 0.06 -4.15 -4.58
C GLU A 15 0.50 -2.75 -4.96
N VAL A 16 0.01 -1.73 -4.25
CA VAL A 16 0.40 -0.34 -4.47
C VAL A 16 1.89 -0.15 -4.21
N LEU A 17 2.42 -0.68 -3.11
CA LEU A 17 3.84 -0.59 -2.79
C LEU A 17 4.71 -1.27 -3.84
N ALA A 18 4.31 -2.45 -4.29
CA ALA A 18 5.07 -3.19 -5.30
C ALA A 18 5.19 -2.37 -6.58
N LEU A 19 4.09 -1.79 -7.05
CA LEU A 19 4.11 -0.99 -8.26
C LEU A 19 4.87 0.32 -8.08
N ALA A 20 4.73 0.97 -6.93
CA ALA A 20 5.38 2.26 -6.68
C ALA A 20 6.90 2.14 -6.49
N TYR A 21 7.36 1.07 -5.83
CA TYR A 21 8.77 0.96 -5.46
C TYR A 21 9.57 -0.01 -6.32
N TRP A 22 8.97 -1.07 -6.84
CA TRP A 22 9.72 -2.06 -7.62
C TRP A 22 9.56 -1.92 -9.13
N SER A 23 8.55 -1.16 -9.59
CA SER A 23 8.31 -0.99 -11.02
C SER A 23 8.68 0.40 -11.54
N ASP A 24 9.25 1.26 -10.71
CA ASP A 24 9.62 2.64 -11.07
C ASP A 24 8.45 3.47 -11.61
N LEU A 25 7.24 3.14 -11.23
CA LEU A 25 6.06 3.87 -11.66
C LEU A 25 5.78 5.05 -10.73
N SER A 26 5.35 6.17 -11.30
CA SER A 26 4.84 7.27 -10.51
C SER A 26 3.48 6.89 -9.89
N GLN A 27 3.04 7.61 -8.88
CA GLN A 27 1.73 7.35 -8.28
C GLN A 27 0.60 7.51 -9.29
N SER A 28 0.71 8.46 -10.21
CA SER A 28 -0.26 8.65 -11.29
C SER A 28 -0.31 7.44 -12.21
N GLU A 29 0.85 6.89 -12.55
CA GLU A 29 0.94 5.70 -13.38
C GLU A 29 0.37 4.48 -12.67
N VAL A 30 0.62 4.35 -11.37
CA VAL A 30 0.03 3.28 -10.55
C VAL A 30 -1.49 3.39 -10.54
N ALA A 31 -2.01 4.60 -10.37
CA ALA A 31 -3.45 4.84 -10.38
C ALA A 31 -4.08 4.40 -11.71
N THR A 32 -3.43 4.75 -12.82
CA THR A 32 -3.89 4.36 -14.16
C THR A 32 -3.85 2.85 -14.33
N ARG A 33 -2.75 2.22 -13.90
CA ARG A 33 -2.56 0.78 -14.06
C ARG A 33 -3.56 -0.04 -13.26
N LEU A 34 -3.85 0.40 -12.04
CA LEU A 34 -4.80 -0.28 -11.16
C LEU A 34 -6.26 0.13 -11.41
N GLY A 35 -6.49 1.19 -12.18
CA GLY A 35 -7.84 1.70 -12.43
C GLY A 35 -8.49 2.30 -11.20
N ILE A 36 -7.71 2.96 -10.35
CA ILE A 36 -8.20 3.59 -9.12
C ILE A 36 -7.81 5.06 -9.09
N PRO A 37 -8.51 5.91 -8.30
CA PRO A 37 -8.18 7.31 -8.19
C PRO A 37 -6.78 7.53 -7.59
N LEU A 38 -6.10 8.59 -8.02
CA LEU A 38 -4.78 8.95 -7.49
C LEU A 38 -4.81 9.15 -5.97
N GLY A 39 -5.86 9.77 -5.44
CA GLY A 39 -6.02 9.95 -3.99
C GLY A 39 -6.03 8.63 -3.24
N THR A 40 -6.61 7.59 -3.84
CA THR A 40 -6.63 6.25 -3.26
C THR A 40 -5.22 5.66 -3.23
N VAL A 41 -4.43 5.85 -4.29
CA VAL A 41 -3.03 5.41 -4.34
C VAL A 41 -2.24 6.07 -3.21
N LYS A 42 -2.38 7.38 -3.06
CA LYS A 42 -1.68 8.14 -2.01
C LYS A 42 -2.04 7.65 -0.62
N THR A 43 -3.32 7.43 -0.35
CA THR A 43 -3.80 6.95 0.94
C THR A 43 -3.28 5.55 1.24
N ARG A 44 -3.35 4.64 0.28
CA ARG A 44 -2.87 3.27 0.45
C ARG A 44 -1.36 3.22 0.67
N THR A 45 -0.61 4.04 -0.05
CA THR A 45 0.84 4.13 0.11
C THR A 45 1.20 4.61 1.52
N ARG A 46 0.51 5.65 1.99
CA ARG A 46 0.73 6.17 3.35
C ARG A 46 0.41 5.13 4.41
N SER A 47 -0.73 4.46 4.29
CA SER A 47 -1.12 3.40 5.23
C SER A 47 -0.13 2.25 5.24
N ALA A 48 0.35 1.84 4.07
CA ALA A 48 1.33 0.78 3.95
C ALA A 48 2.65 1.13 4.61
N LEU A 49 3.13 2.37 4.41
CA LEU A 49 4.37 2.84 5.02
C LEU A 49 4.25 2.94 6.54
N GLN A 50 3.11 3.40 7.06
CA GLN A 50 2.86 3.47 8.49
C GLN A 50 2.85 2.07 9.11
N ARG A 51 2.23 1.12 8.43
CA ARG A 51 2.17 -0.27 8.89
C ARG A 51 3.56 -0.89 8.91
N LEU A 52 4.35 -0.67 7.88
CA LEU A 52 5.72 -1.14 7.81
C LEU A 52 6.58 -0.54 8.92
N ALA A 53 6.45 0.75 9.17
CA ALA A 53 7.17 1.41 10.24
C ALA A 53 6.84 0.81 11.61
N THR A 54 5.56 0.51 11.85
CA THR A 54 5.11 -0.13 13.09
C THR A 54 5.73 -1.51 13.26
N ILE A 55 5.76 -2.31 12.19
CA ILE A 55 6.37 -3.64 12.21
C ILE A 55 7.86 -3.54 12.54
N LEU A 56 8.57 -2.60 11.91
CA LEU A 56 9.99 -2.42 12.16
C LEU A 56 10.27 -1.98 13.61
N GLU A 57 9.43 -1.11 14.16
CA GLU A 57 9.55 -0.70 15.55
C GLU A 57 9.38 -1.88 16.52
N GLU A 58 8.43 -2.76 16.23
CA GLU A 58 8.19 -3.95 17.05
C GLU A 58 9.37 -4.92 17.00
N GLU A 59 10.01 -5.05 15.83
CA GLU A 59 11.14 -5.96 15.66
C GLU A 59 12.44 -5.47 16.28
N THR A 60 12.57 -4.16 16.48
CA THR A 60 13.80 -3.59 17.03
C THR A 60 13.84 -3.60 18.55
N GLU A 61 12.79 -4.00 19.19
CA GLU A 61 12.77 -4.20 20.63
C GLU A 61 13.32 -5.59 20.98
#